data_cd922c9410ac10e09201710a92dfcc8e
#
_entry.id   cd922c9410ac10e09201710a92dfcc8e
#
_cell.length_a   1.000
_cell.length_b   1.000
_cell.length_c   1.000
_cell.angle_alpha   90.00
_cell.angle_beta   90.00
_cell.angle_gamma   90.00
#
_symmetry.space_group_name_H-M   'P 1'
#
loop_
_entity.id
_entity.type
_entity.pdbx_description
1 polymer ?
#
loop_
_entity_poly.entity_id
_entity_poly.type
_entity_poly.pdbx_seq_one_letter_code
_entity_poly.pdbx_strand_id
1 'polypeptide(L)'
;MSNNSTKKWGMFIFAVVWLSLFGGAVLFYTKYWKPRSERIAAEQAAKEKEDIFAATSSKKRYKHEPKFNYDLFSGYAPLRSNTFLEIAGSYDIGPEYKDDGADSTERLQDLASGKANMSVFTIGALQKALYNHGDLPVTIVDIIDETKGADAMIGSKLIFKNLDALNDPNLRIVCMKDTPSETLARVVMSQFKLTKVSESNFDFVDSPEAVFEAWKNTSLNEKAVFIMWEPYVSRALQNENYRSIIDTSKFRGYIVDVVVANREYLVKNEQVVLNYVKSYRETLFKRRNDMEKLVMDDASKIGDPLTQEQAEQLVKGIWWKNTQEVYGHFGFTSGHGLQHIEEMIRNITDVLVKTGAIPKDPTNGQPNLIYYDGIIKRLHESNWHPGFGHEQIRREKTLLALTDTEWDSLIPVGTWKIENLTFRRGTSSLSRRSYGKLNDLAEKLNTWPQYYLIVEGKATKNGDVEANKQIASDRAQSAVDYLISKGIDKNRIRARVGQLGNSTSVEFILGEQSY
;
A
#
# COMPACT_ATOMS: atom_id res chain seq x y z
N MET A 1 82.73 43.97 -50.14
CA MET A 1 81.33 43.74 -50.37
C MET A 1 80.84 42.59 -49.46
N SER A 2 80.58 42.81 -48.21
CA SER A 2 80.05 41.78 -47.33
C SER A 2 79.55 42.39 -46.02
N ASN A 3 78.42 43.07 -46.02
CA ASN A 3 77.82 43.47 -44.75
C ASN A 3 76.29 43.80 -44.80
N ASN A 4 75.63 43.35 -45.89
CA ASN A 4 74.18 43.65 -46.05
C ASN A 4 73.25 42.44 -45.90
N SER A 5 73.78 41.21 -45.83
CA SER A 5 72.92 39.98 -45.71
C SER A 5 72.54 39.65 -44.28
N THR A 6 73.43 39.89 -43.32
CA THR A 6 73.21 39.62 -41.91
C THR A 6 72.16 40.53 -41.29
N LYS A 7 72.08 41.81 -41.71
CA LYS A 7 71.05 42.75 -41.24
C LYS A 7 69.65 42.40 -41.73
N LYS A 8 69.51 41.88 -42.94
CA LYS A 8 68.22 41.44 -43.51
C LYS A 8 67.71 40.17 -42.80
N TRP A 9 68.61 39.26 -42.45
CA TRP A 9 68.27 38.04 -41.74
C TRP A 9 67.85 38.31 -40.29
N GLY A 10 68.52 39.22 -39.58
CA GLY A 10 68.17 39.67 -38.25
C GLY A 10 66.79 40.33 -38.22
N MET A 11 66.49 41.18 -39.21
CA MET A 11 65.16 41.80 -39.32
C MET A 11 64.05 40.80 -39.67
N PHE A 12 64.32 39.77 -40.44
CA PHE A 12 63.40 38.72 -40.80
C PHE A 12 63.07 37.84 -39.54
N ILE A 13 64.13 37.43 -38.82
CA ILE A 13 63.97 36.69 -37.54
C ILE A 13 63.18 37.52 -36.51
N PHE A 14 63.48 38.81 -36.38
CA PHE A 14 62.79 39.73 -35.50
C PHE A 14 61.30 39.85 -35.88
N ALA A 15 60.95 39.98 -37.15
CA ALA A 15 59.60 40.03 -37.66
C ALA A 15 58.80 38.70 -37.40
N VAL A 16 59.48 37.55 -37.62
CA VAL A 16 58.85 36.21 -37.36
C VAL A 16 58.62 36.01 -35.88
N VAL A 17 59.53 36.39 -34.98
CA VAL A 17 59.34 36.31 -33.51
C VAL A 17 58.21 37.23 -33.05
N TRP A 18 58.11 38.45 -33.58
CA TRP A 18 57.04 39.37 -33.23
C TRP A 18 55.65 38.90 -33.73
N LEU A 19 55.61 38.35 -34.95
CA LEU A 19 54.41 37.74 -35.53
C LEU A 19 53.98 36.51 -34.74
N SER A 20 54.89 35.68 -34.27
CA SER A 20 54.62 34.51 -33.45
C SER A 20 54.12 34.93 -32.04
N LEU A 21 54.72 35.93 -31.43
CA LEU A 21 54.28 36.49 -30.16
C LEU A 21 52.89 37.16 -30.27
N PHE A 22 52.66 37.93 -31.33
CA PHE A 22 51.36 38.56 -31.59
C PHE A 22 50.28 37.52 -31.91
N GLY A 23 50.57 36.52 -32.75
CA GLY A 23 49.69 35.39 -33.03
C GLY A 23 49.38 34.56 -31.79
N GLY A 24 50.38 34.30 -30.94
CA GLY A 24 50.21 33.63 -29.64
C GLY A 24 49.36 34.44 -28.66
N ALA A 25 49.57 35.77 -28.57
CA ALA A 25 48.77 36.64 -27.75
C ALA A 25 47.30 36.72 -28.20
N VAL A 26 47.05 36.79 -29.51
CA VAL A 26 45.70 36.80 -30.07
C VAL A 26 45.01 35.45 -29.83
N LEU A 27 45.69 34.33 -30.00
CA LEU A 27 45.17 32.99 -29.70
C LEU A 27 44.88 32.81 -28.22
N PHE A 28 45.78 33.25 -27.36
CA PHE A 28 45.54 33.23 -25.90
C PHE A 28 44.36 34.10 -25.50
N TYR A 29 44.26 35.31 -26.06
CA TYR A 29 43.15 36.22 -25.81
C TYR A 29 41.80 35.58 -26.27
N THR A 30 41.72 35.09 -27.51
CA THR A 30 40.49 34.59 -28.09
C THR A 30 40.08 33.23 -27.55
N LYS A 31 41.05 32.35 -27.24
CA LYS A 31 40.77 30.97 -26.83
C LYS A 31 40.65 30.78 -25.31
N TYR A 32 41.29 31.61 -24.51
CA TYR A 32 41.33 31.46 -23.06
C TYR A 32 40.81 32.68 -22.28
N TRP A 33 41.24 33.87 -22.65
CA TRP A 33 40.92 35.06 -21.83
C TRP A 33 39.52 35.61 -22.13
N LYS A 34 39.12 35.72 -23.38
CA LYS A 34 37.79 36.19 -23.78
C LYS A 34 36.66 35.28 -23.29
N PRO A 35 36.69 33.94 -23.49
CA PRO A 35 35.65 33.06 -22.95
C PRO A 35 35.57 33.09 -21.43
N ARG A 36 36.73 33.23 -20.74
CA ARG A 36 36.77 33.34 -19.27
C ARG A 36 36.18 34.64 -18.77
N SER A 37 36.47 35.77 -19.41
CA SER A 37 35.90 37.06 -19.06
C SER A 37 34.42 37.15 -19.36
N GLU A 38 33.95 36.58 -20.46
CA GLU A 38 32.51 36.47 -20.80
C GLU A 38 31.77 35.61 -19.81
N ARG A 39 32.36 34.49 -19.36
CA ARG A 39 31.79 33.65 -18.33
C ARG A 39 31.69 34.36 -16.98
N ILE A 40 32.73 35.04 -16.55
CA ILE A 40 32.74 35.83 -15.31
C ILE A 40 31.70 36.97 -15.39
N ALA A 41 31.60 37.64 -16.52
CA ALA A 41 30.59 38.70 -16.71
C ALA A 41 29.17 38.13 -16.72
N ALA A 42 28.96 36.97 -17.32
CA ALA A 42 27.68 36.27 -17.30
C ALA A 42 27.29 35.80 -15.88
N GLU A 43 28.26 35.29 -15.10
CA GLU A 43 28.04 34.89 -13.69
C GLU A 43 27.73 36.11 -12.82
N GLN A 44 28.43 37.26 -13.03
CA GLN A 44 28.13 38.49 -12.34
C GLN A 44 26.76 39.07 -12.71
N ALA A 45 26.42 39.08 -13.99
CA ALA A 45 25.10 39.55 -14.45
C ALA A 45 23.97 38.67 -13.94
N ALA A 46 24.18 37.32 -13.86
CA ALA A 46 23.22 36.38 -13.29
C ALA A 46 23.03 36.67 -11.78
N LYS A 47 24.11 36.86 -11.06
CA LYS A 47 24.07 37.19 -9.62
C LYS A 47 23.39 38.54 -9.36
N GLU A 48 23.74 39.57 -10.13
CA GLU A 48 23.09 40.88 -10.04
C GLU A 48 21.58 40.80 -10.31
N LYS A 49 21.20 40.02 -11.31
CA LYS A 49 19.81 39.75 -11.61
C LYS A 49 19.09 39.01 -10.47
N GLU A 50 19.76 38.03 -9.85
CA GLU A 50 19.26 37.32 -8.67
C GLU A 50 19.09 38.27 -7.48
N ASP A 51 20.07 39.13 -7.22
CA ASP A 51 20.02 40.15 -6.15
C ASP A 51 18.88 41.15 -6.39
N ILE A 52 18.67 41.60 -7.64
CA ILE A 52 17.56 42.49 -8.01
C ILE A 52 16.23 41.78 -7.77
N PHE A 53 16.07 40.50 -8.21
CA PHE A 53 14.86 39.72 -7.96
C PHE A 53 14.60 39.54 -6.46
N ALA A 54 15.66 39.22 -5.69
CA ALA A 54 15.54 39.07 -4.25
C ALA A 54 15.13 40.36 -3.55
N ALA A 55 15.64 41.49 -4.02
CA ALA A 55 15.33 42.80 -3.44
C ALA A 55 13.94 43.34 -3.81
N THR A 56 13.40 42.91 -4.96
CA THR A 56 12.12 43.38 -5.51
C THR A 56 10.97 42.38 -5.41
N SER A 57 11.24 41.16 -4.93
CA SER A 57 10.22 40.12 -4.72
C SER A 57 9.76 40.08 -3.26
N SER A 58 8.48 39.79 -3.05
CA SER A 58 7.95 39.56 -1.72
C SER A 58 8.56 38.27 -1.14
N LYS A 59 8.72 38.24 0.20
CA LYS A 59 9.13 37.01 0.88
C LYS A 59 8.11 35.90 0.61
N LYS A 60 8.57 34.66 0.51
CA LYS A 60 7.69 33.49 0.44
C LYS A 60 6.70 33.54 1.60
N ARG A 61 5.46 33.13 1.32
CA ARG A 61 4.39 33.12 2.33
C ARG A 61 4.72 32.20 3.50
N TYR A 62 5.36 31.07 3.19
CA TYR A 62 5.73 30.06 4.18
C TYR A 62 7.24 29.85 4.19
N LYS A 63 7.77 29.57 5.37
CA LYS A 63 9.20 29.25 5.56
C LYS A 63 9.58 27.91 4.95
N HIS A 64 8.63 26.95 4.98
CA HIS A 64 8.84 25.58 4.51
C HIS A 64 7.80 25.23 3.46
N GLU A 65 8.26 24.86 2.27
CA GLU A 65 7.43 24.46 1.14
C GLU A 65 7.81 23.04 0.70
N PRO A 66 7.47 22.00 1.51
CA PRO A 66 7.79 20.63 1.14
C PRO A 66 7.00 20.21 -0.10
N LYS A 67 7.71 19.59 -1.06
CA LYS A 67 7.09 19.01 -2.26
C LYS A 67 6.51 17.66 -1.96
N PHE A 68 5.24 17.47 -2.27
CA PHE A 68 4.46 16.30 -1.92
C PHE A 68 3.78 15.70 -3.14
N ASN A 69 4.14 14.45 -3.50
CA ASN A 69 3.50 13.72 -4.60
C ASN A 69 2.35 12.87 -4.06
N TYR A 70 1.25 12.82 -4.78
CA TYR A 70 0.05 12.05 -4.44
C TYR A 70 -0.73 11.70 -5.71
N ASP A 71 -1.80 10.94 -5.58
CA ASP A 71 -2.84 10.75 -6.58
C ASP A 71 -4.21 11.22 -6.08
N LEU A 72 -5.21 11.16 -6.94
CA LEU A 72 -6.55 11.68 -6.65
C LEU A 72 -7.42 10.75 -5.80
N PHE A 73 -6.84 9.71 -5.19
CA PHE A 73 -7.60 8.87 -4.27
C PHE A 73 -8.26 9.68 -3.15
N SER A 74 -9.54 9.41 -2.88
CA SER A 74 -10.33 10.18 -1.92
C SER A 74 -9.87 10.02 -0.46
N GLY A 75 -9.12 8.96 -0.13
CA GLY A 75 -8.47 8.78 1.16
C GLY A 75 -7.50 9.92 1.49
N TYR A 76 -6.94 10.56 0.47
CA TYR A 76 -6.02 11.69 0.62
C TYR A 76 -6.71 13.06 0.63
N ALA A 77 -8.05 13.11 0.52
CA ALA A 77 -8.82 14.36 0.57
C ALA A 77 -8.51 15.23 1.82
N PRO A 78 -8.27 14.67 3.03
CA PRO A 78 -7.86 15.48 4.17
C PRO A 78 -6.57 16.25 3.94
N LEU A 79 -5.58 15.71 3.23
CA LEU A 79 -4.30 16.37 2.91
C LEU A 79 -4.49 17.55 1.93
N ARG A 80 -5.50 17.49 1.05
CA ARG A 80 -5.83 18.53 0.06
C ARG A 80 -6.81 19.58 0.59
N SER A 81 -7.36 19.36 1.80
CA SER A 81 -8.40 20.22 2.37
C SER A 81 -7.86 21.59 2.79
N ASN A 82 -8.72 22.61 2.69
CA ASN A 82 -8.39 23.93 3.23
C ASN A 82 -8.06 23.88 4.73
N THR A 83 -8.75 22.99 5.47
CA THR A 83 -8.48 22.77 6.91
C THR A 83 -7.02 22.36 7.15
N PHE A 84 -6.50 21.43 6.34
CA PHE A 84 -5.10 21.02 6.43
C PHE A 84 -4.15 22.17 6.10
N LEU A 85 -4.41 22.88 4.99
CA LEU A 85 -3.55 23.97 4.56
C LEU A 85 -3.50 25.13 5.59
N GLU A 86 -4.62 25.43 6.24
CA GLU A 86 -4.68 26.42 7.32
C GLU A 86 -3.88 25.99 8.55
N ILE A 87 -4.01 24.72 8.96
CA ILE A 87 -3.26 24.19 10.11
C ILE A 87 -1.77 24.12 9.79
N ALA A 88 -1.38 23.57 8.63
CA ALA A 88 0.01 23.50 8.20
C ALA A 88 0.62 24.91 8.09
N GLY A 89 -0.16 25.88 7.58
CA GLY A 89 0.24 27.28 7.51
C GLY A 89 0.54 27.90 8.88
N SER A 90 -0.14 27.45 9.96
CA SER A 90 0.15 27.90 11.33
C SER A 90 1.52 27.42 11.83
N TYR A 91 2.08 26.38 11.22
CA TYR A 91 3.44 25.88 11.43
C TYR A 91 4.43 26.38 10.38
N ASP A 92 4.07 27.42 9.62
CA ASP A 92 4.92 27.97 8.54
C ASP A 92 5.18 26.97 7.40
N ILE A 93 4.24 26.06 7.15
CA ILE A 93 4.32 25.01 6.11
C ILE A 93 3.27 25.27 5.04
N GLY A 94 3.72 25.44 3.78
CA GLY A 94 2.88 25.50 2.58
C GLY A 94 3.30 24.41 1.61
N PRO A 95 2.69 23.20 1.66
CA PRO A 95 3.11 22.10 0.79
C PRO A 95 2.78 22.38 -0.68
N GLU A 96 3.75 22.06 -1.55
CA GLU A 96 3.58 22.04 -3.00
C GLU A 96 3.15 20.63 -3.43
N TYR A 97 1.94 20.50 -3.95
CA TYR A 97 1.36 19.22 -4.35
C TYR A 97 1.55 18.93 -5.84
N LYS A 98 1.93 17.68 -6.18
CA LYS A 98 1.96 17.14 -7.54
C LYS A 98 1.10 15.88 -7.60
N ASP A 99 0.08 15.88 -8.46
CA ASP A 99 -0.61 14.66 -8.87
C ASP A 99 0.27 13.92 -9.89
N ASP A 100 0.59 12.65 -9.61
CA ASP A 100 1.42 11.79 -10.46
C ASP A 100 0.63 10.64 -11.10
N GLY A 101 -0.71 10.68 -11.04
CA GLY A 101 -1.60 9.69 -11.64
C GLY A 101 -1.44 8.28 -11.07
N ALA A 102 -1.00 8.15 -9.82
CA ALA A 102 -0.72 6.88 -9.13
C ALA A 102 0.48 6.09 -9.69
N ASP A 103 1.39 6.73 -10.43
CA ASP A 103 2.64 6.08 -10.86
C ASP A 103 3.63 5.95 -9.69
N SER A 104 3.56 4.80 -9.00
CA SER A 104 4.40 4.51 -7.85
C SER A 104 5.89 4.45 -8.18
N THR A 105 6.26 4.16 -9.43
CA THR A 105 7.65 4.11 -9.89
C THR A 105 8.20 5.53 -10.05
N GLU A 106 7.48 6.41 -10.77
CA GLU A 106 7.85 7.84 -10.89
C GLU A 106 7.88 8.49 -9.50
N ARG A 107 6.87 8.24 -8.68
CA ARG A 107 6.76 8.74 -7.31
C ARG A 107 7.98 8.41 -6.45
N LEU A 108 8.46 7.17 -6.49
CA LEU A 108 9.67 6.77 -5.78
C LEU A 108 10.93 7.42 -6.36
N GLN A 109 11.04 7.54 -7.69
CA GLN A 109 12.16 8.21 -8.35
C GLN A 109 12.24 9.70 -7.99
N ASP A 110 11.10 10.39 -7.92
CA ASP A 110 11.03 11.79 -7.49
C ASP A 110 11.47 11.95 -6.03
N LEU A 111 11.08 11.04 -5.14
CA LEU A 111 11.55 11.02 -3.76
C LEU A 111 13.05 10.73 -3.69
N ALA A 112 13.54 9.68 -4.37
CA ALA A 112 14.94 9.27 -4.34
C ALA A 112 15.88 10.36 -4.87
N SER A 113 15.45 11.11 -5.89
CA SER A 113 16.21 12.22 -6.47
C SER A 113 16.07 13.54 -5.72
N GLY A 114 15.21 13.63 -4.70
CA GLY A 114 14.92 14.85 -3.95
C GLY A 114 14.04 15.86 -4.70
N LYS A 115 13.44 15.50 -5.84
CA LYS A 115 12.43 16.31 -6.53
C LYS A 115 11.14 16.40 -5.72
N ALA A 116 10.79 15.32 -4.99
CA ALA A 116 9.78 15.32 -3.94
C ALA A 116 10.44 15.10 -2.58
N ASN A 117 9.82 15.62 -1.53
CA ASN A 117 10.30 15.50 -0.15
C ASN A 117 9.53 14.43 0.62
N MET A 118 8.24 14.37 0.39
CA MET A 118 7.30 13.40 0.98
C MET A 118 6.29 12.96 -0.07
N SER A 119 5.61 11.87 0.18
CA SER A 119 4.55 11.35 -0.68
C SER A 119 3.66 10.37 0.07
N VAL A 120 2.58 9.93 -0.57
CA VAL A 120 1.73 8.83 -0.12
C VAL A 120 2.02 7.56 -0.92
N PHE A 121 1.85 6.41 -0.29
CA PHE A 121 1.89 5.10 -0.94
C PHE A 121 0.96 4.14 -0.21
N THR A 122 0.39 3.17 -0.93
CA THR A 122 0.06 1.92 -0.25
C THR A 122 1.35 1.17 0.08
N ILE A 123 1.40 0.44 1.20
CA ILE A 123 2.60 -0.35 1.55
C ILE A 123 2.96 -1.32 0.42
N GLY A 124 1.95 -1.91 -0.27
CA GLY A 124 2.18 -2.82 -1.39
C GLY A 124 2.85 -2.17 -2.59
N ALA A 125 2.38 -1.00 -3.01
CA ALA A 125 2.98 -0.24 -4.11
C ALA A 125 4.42 0.22 -3.74
N LEU A 126 4.63 0.65 -2.49
CA LEU A 126 5.95 1.02 -2.00
C LEU A 126 6.94 -0.16 -2.09
N GLN A 127 6.55 -1.36 -1.65
CA GLN A 127 7.38 -2.57 -1.70
C GLN A 127 7.78 -2.93 -3.14
N LYS A 128 6.83 -2.86 -4.09
CA LYS A 128 7.10 -3.10 -5.51
C LYS A 128 8.06 -2.05 -6.09
N ALA A 129 7.82 -0.77 -5.80
CA ALA A 129 8.66 0.32 -6.25
C ALA A 129 10.09 0.20 -5.68
N LEU A 130 10.25 -0.10 -4.39
CA LEU A 130 11.55 -0.32 -3.74
C LEU A 130 12.30 -1.52 -4.34
N TYR A 131 11.60 -2.62 -4.62
CA TYR A 131 12.21 -3.77 -5.28
C TYR A 131 12.77 -3.39 -6.66
N ASN A 132 12.00 -2.65 -7.45
CA ASN A 132 12.40 -2.21 -8.80
C ASN A 132 13.53 -1.17 -8.76
N HIS A 133 13.53 -0.30 -7.75
CA HIS A 133 14.58 0.71 -7.56
C HIS A 133 15.92 0.09 -7.10
N GLY A 134 15.86 -0.96 -6.30
CA GLY A 134 17.05 -1.68 -5.82
C GLY A 134 17.75 -1.06 -4.61
N ASP A 135 17.21 0.04 -4.06
CA ASP A 135 17.71 0.73 -2.86
C ASP A 135 16.52 1.20 -2.00
N LEU A 136 16.81 1.67 -0.78
CA LEU A 136 15.82 2.12 0.22
C LEU A 136 15.98 3.64 0.51
N PRO A 137 15.73 4.53 -0.48
CA PRO A 137 15.99 5.97 -0.32
C PRO A 137 14.96 6.69 0.55
N VAL A 138 13.91 6.00 0.96
CA VAL A 138 12.73 6.55 1.64
C VAL A 138 12.38 5.77 2.91
N THR A 139 11.53 6.35 3.75
CA THR A 139 11.02 5.70 4.96
C THR A 139 9.59 6.13 5.26
N ILE A 140 8.78 5.22 5.76
CA ILE A 140 7.41 5.49 6.24
C ILE A 140 7.51 6.29 7.54
N VAL A 141 6.75 7.38 7.65
CA VAL A 141 6.74 8.27 8.82
C VAL A 141 5.36 8.38 9.48
N ASP A 142 4.29 7.95 8.79
CA ASP A 142 2.93 7.97 9.31
C ASP A 142 2.03 6.97 8.56
N ILE A 143 0.91 6.55 9.17
CA ILE A 143 -0.14 5.74 8.55
C ILE A 143 -1.36 6.65 8.34
N ILE A 144 -1.84 6.75 7.10
CA ILE A 144 -2.98 7.59 6.72
C ILE A 144 -4.29 6.86 7.02
N ASP A 145 -4.51 5.79 6.29
CA ASP A 145 -5.76 5.02 6.35
C ASP A 145 -5.54 3.55 5.98
N GLU A 146 -6.63 2.83 6.01
CA GLU A 146 -6.75 1.45 5.55
C GLU A 146 -8.05 1.32 4.78
N THR A 147 -8.01 0.71 3.61
CA THR A 147 -9.21 0.42 2.84
C THR A 147 -10.05 -0.64 3.54
N LYS A 148 -11.35 -0.35 3.71
CA LYS A 148 -12.31 -1.20 4.44
C LYS A 148 -13.65 -1.32 3.69
N GLY A 149 -13.61 -1.86 2.48
CA GLY A 149 -14.77 -2.09 1.63
C GLY A 149 -14.85 -1.19 0.40
N ALA A 150 -13.92 -0.26 0.23
CA ALA A 150 -13.88 0.59 -0.96
C ALA A 150 -13.48 -0.16 -2.23
N ASP A 151 -12.67 -1.22 -2.11
CA ASP A 151 -12.28 -2.09 -3.21
C ASP A 151 -13.03 -3.43 -3.14
N ALA A 152 -13.53 -3.91 -4.29
CA ALA A 152 -14.23 -5.18 -4.38
C ALA A 152 -13.88 -5.95 -5.66
N MET A 153 -13.89 -7.28 -5.55
CA MET A 153 -13.82 -8.21 -6.64
C MET A 153 -15.23 -8.58 -7.09
N ILE A 154 -15.62 -8.13 -8.27
CA ILE A 154 -16.95 -8.30 -8.86
C ILE A 154 -16.94 -9.46 -9.85
N GLY A 155 -17.92 -10.33 -9.76
CA GLY A 155 -18.06 -11.46 -10.68
C GLY A 155 -19.51 -11.86 -10.92
N SER A 156 -19.76 -12.60 -12.02
CA SER A 156 -21.08 -13.11 -12.38
C SER A 156 -21.59 -14.11 -11.33
N LYS A 157 -22.83 -13.93 -10.86
CA LYS A 157 -23.51 -14.87 -9.95
C LYS A 157 -23.70 -16.27 -10.55
N LEU A 158 -23.72 -16.37 -11.87
CA LEU A 158 -23.85 -17.68 -12.57
C LEU A 158 -22.62 -18.55 -12.34
N ILE A 159 -21.43 -17.94 -12.31
CA ILE A 159 -20.14 -18.65 -12.24
C ILE A 159 -19.59 -18.67 -10.83
N PHE A 160 -19.53 -17.50 -10.18
CA PHE A 160 -18.81 -17.32 -8.93
C PHE A 160 -19.77 -17.37 -7.73
N LYS A 161 -19.92 -18.55 -7.16
CA LYS A 161 -20.72 -18.75 -5.94
C LYS A 161 -19.94 -18.44 -4.66
N ASN A 162 -18.63 -18.64 -4.68
CA ASN A 162 -17.68 -18.40 -3.61
C ASN A 162 -16.26 -18.25 -4.19
N LEU A 163 -15.25 -18.03 -3.33
CA LEU A 163 -13.85 -17.89 -3.76
C LEU A 163 -13.25 -19.18 -4.36
N ASP A 164 -13.72 -20.36 -3.97
CA ASP A 164 -13.19 -21.60 -4.54
C ASP A 164 -13.51 -21.73 -6.05
N ALA A 165 -14.58 -21.07 -6.52
CA ALA A 165 -14.93 -21.01 -7.95
C ALA A 165 -13.92 -20.21 -8.79
N LEU A 166 -13.05 -19.41 -8.16
CA LEU A 166 -11.93 -18.74 -8.83
C LEU A 166 -10.80 -19.69 -9.24
N ASN A 167 -10.77 -20.93 -8.70
CA ASN A 167 -9.69 -21.89 -8.96
C ASN A 167 -9.78 -22.52 -10.34
N ASP A 168 -9.70 -21.71 -11.38
CA ASP A 168 -9.79 -22.13 -12.79
C ASP A 168 -8.59 -21.55 -13.57
N PRO A 169 -7.88 -22.38 -14.38
CA PRO A 169 -6.72 -21.90 -15.15
C PRO A 169 -7.11 -20.90 -16.26
N ASN A 170 -8.38 -20.85 -16.65
CA ASN A 170 -8.90 -19.90 -17.63
C ASN A 170 -9.55 -18.67 -16.99
N LEU A 171 -9.40 -18.48 -15.67
CA LEU A 171 -9.87 -17.29 -15.00
C LEU A 171 -9.14 -16.07 -15.57
N ARG A 172 -9.87 -14.98 -15.84
CA ARG A 172 -9.34 -13.67 -16.20
C ARG A 172 -9.58 -12.72 -15.04
N ILE A 173 -8.50 -12.12 -14.49
CA ILE A 173 -8.55 -11.18 -13.38
C ILE A 173 -8.25 -9.79 -13.97
N VAL A 174 -9.28 -8.97 -14.14
CA VAL A 174 -9.16 -7.64 -14.73
C VAL A 174 -9.01 -6.61 -13.62
N CYS A 175 -7.88 -5.92 -13.59
CA CYS A 175 -7.63 -4.86 -12.61
C CYS A 175 -6.55 -3.88 -13.11
N MET A 176 -6.44 -2.74 -12.46
CA MET A 176 -5.34 -1.81 -12.70
C MET A 176 -4.09 -2.29 -11.96
N LYS A 177 -2.93 -2.23 -12.64
CA LYS A 177 -1.63 -2.65 -12.11
C LYS A 177 -1.14 -1.68 -11.03
N ASP A 178 -0.39 -2.20 -10.07
CA ASP A 178 0.27 -1.44 -8.99
C ASP A 178 -0.67 -0.65 -8.07
N THR A 179 -1.95 -1.10 -7.99
CA THR A 179 -3.02 -0.47 -7.20
C THR A 179 -3.53 -1.37 -6.07
N PRO A 180 -4.38 -0.84 -5.16
CA PRO A 180 -5.13 -1.61 -4.18
C PRO A 180 -5.90 -2.79 -4.78
N SER A 181 -6.47 -2.62 -5.97
CA SER A 181 -7.23 -3.66 -6.66
C SER A 181 -6.37 -4.88 -7.01
N GLU A 182 -5.15 -4.68 -7.52
CA GLU A 182 -4.19 -5.77 -7.71
C GLU A 182 -3.84 -6.43 -6.36
N THR A 183 -3.63 -5.62 -5.32
CA THR A 183 -3.31 -6.14 -3.98
C THR A 183 -4.43 -7.03 -3.46
N LEU A 184 -5.70 -6.64 -3.61
CA LEU A 184 -6.86 -7.48 -3.26
C LEU A 184 -6.81 -8.84 -3.96
N ALA A 185 -6.58 -8.88 -5.28
CA ALA A 185 -6.43 -10.14 -6.01
C ALA A 185 -5.32 -11.01 -5.45
N ARG A 186 -4.16 -10.42 -5.19
CA ARG A 186 -2.97 -11.13 -4.68
C ARG A 186 -3.18 -11.66 -3.27
N VAL A 187 -3.86 -10.91 -2.41
CA VAL A 187 -4.25 -11.38 -1.08
C VAL A 187 -5.13 -12.63 -1.20
N VAL A 188 -6.15 -12.60 -2.05
CA VAL A 188 -7.04 -13.75 -2.30
C VAL A 188 -6.24 -14.94 -2.84
N MET A 189 -5.38 -14.75 -3.83
CA MET A 189 -4.54 -15.81 -4.41
C MET A 189 -3.56 -16.42 -3.40
N SER A 190 -3.05 -15.62 -2.47
CA SER A 190 -2.06 -16.08 -1.48
C SER A 190 -2.71 -16.84 -0.33
N GLN A 191 -3.93 -16.46 0.08
CA GLN A 191 -4.59 -16.97 1.27
C GLN A 191 -5.55 -18.14 0.99
N PHE A 192 -6.16 -18.19 -0.20
CA PHE A 192 -7.10 -19.25 -0.57
C PHE A 192 -6.46 -20.33 -1.45
N LYS A 193 -7.07 -21.54 -1.46
CA LYS A 193 -6.55 -22.71 -2.19
C LYS A 193 -6.78 -22.59 -3.70
N LEU A 194 -6.24 -21.55 -4.31
CA LEU A 194 -6.33 -21.24 -5.74
C LEU A 194 -5.10 -21.77 -6.50
N THR A 195 -4.94 -23.08 -6.54
CA THR A 195 -3.73 -23.76 -7.07
C THR A 195 -3.58 -23.69 -8.60
N LYS A 196 -4.65 -23.32 -9.31
CA LYS A 196 -4.67 -23.22 -10.79
C LYS A 196 -4.54 -21.78 -11.29
N VAL A 197 -4.49 -20.80 -10.37
CA VAL A 197 -4.39 -19.38 -10.70
C VAL A 197 -2.95 -18.91 -10.48
N SER A 198 -2.44 -18.13 -11.41
CA SER A 198 -1.07 -17.64 -11.44
C SER A 198 -1.01 -16.21 -11.99
N GLU A 199 0.17 -15.64 -12.15
CA GLU A 199 0.40 -14.32 -12.74
C GLU A 199 -0.19 -14.21 -14.17
N SER A 200 -0.22 -15.29 -14.92
CA SER A 200 -0.78 -15.30 -16.29
C SER A 200 -2.30 -15.11 -16.37
N ASN A 201 -2.99 -15.15 -15.24
CA ASN A 201 -4.43 -14.89 -15.17
C ASN A 201 -4.77 -13.40 -15.06
N PHE A 202 -3.79 -12.53 -14.77
CA PHE A 202 -4.02 -11.10 -14.73
C PHE A 202 -4.14 -10.51 -16.13
N ASP A 203 -5.15 -9.66 -16.28
CA ASP A 203 -5.40 -8.81 -17.43
C ASP A 203 -5.36 -7.36 -16.94
N PHE A 204 -4.16 -6.76 -17.00
CA PHE A 204 -3.92 -5.41 -16.49
C PHE A 204 -4.40 -4.36 -17.48
N VAL A 205 -5.09 -3.36 -16.98
CA VAL A 205 -5.56 -2.19 -17.74
C VAL A 205 -5.02 -0.90 -17.11
N ASP A 206 -5.08 0.20 -17.88
CA ASP A 206 -4.36 1.43 -17.54
C ASP A 206 -5.20 2.42 -16.69
N SER A 207 -6.51 2.18 -16.54
CA SER A 207 -7.36 3.07 -15.75
C SER A 207 -8.55 2.34 -15.11
N PRO A 208 -9.16 2.90 -14.04
CA PRO A 208 -10.36 2.33 -13.43
C PRO A 208 -11.54 2.30 -14.38
N GLU A 209 -11.67 3.30 -15.28
CA GLU A 209 -12.69 3.32 -16.36
C GLU A 209 -12.52 2.12 -17.29
N ALA A 210 -11.27 1.77 -17.63
CA ALA A 210 -10.99 0.62 -18.50
C ALA A 210 -11.42 -0.70 -17.84
N VAL A 211 -11.26 -0.86 -16.51
CA VAL A 211 -11.80 -2.03 -15.77
C VAL A 211 -13.33 -2.08 -15.90
N PHE A 212 -14.00 -0.92 -15.70
CA PHE A 212 -15.46 -0.83 -15.76
C PHE A 212 -16.00 -1.08 -17.17
N GLU A 213 -15.34 -0.57 -18.21
CA GLU A 213 -15.69 -0.85 -19.60
C GLU A 213 -15.46 -2.34 -19.96
N ALA A 214 -14.37 -2.94 -19.49
CA ALA A 214 -14.15 -4.37 -19.66
C ALA A 214 -15.27 -5.20 -19.01
N TRP A 215 -15.73 -4.81 -17.80
CA TRP A 215 -16.86 -5.42 -17.13
C TRP A 215 -18.15 -5.33 -17.97
N LYS A 216 -18.48 -4.14 -18.51
CA LYS A 216 -19.68 -3.93 -19.35
C LYS A 216 -19.70 -4.79 -20.59
N ASN A 217 -18.54 -4.99 -21.20
CA ASN A 217 -18.39 -5.70 -22.47
C ASN A 217 -18.18 -7.22 -22.30
N THR A 218 -18.14 -7.73 -21.07
CA THR A 218 -17.92 -9.15 -20.78
C THR A 218 -19.24 -9.90 -20.62
N SER A 219 -19.35 -11.08 -21.24
CA SER A 219 -20.51 -11.95 -21.12
C SER A 219 -20.61 -12.55 -19.71
N LEU A 220 -21.85 -12.76 -19.21
CA LEU A 220 -22.12 -13.40 -17.91
C LEU A 220 -21.55 -14.81 -17.79
N ASN A 221 -21.30 -15.50 -18.91
CA ASN A 221 -20.76 -16.85 -18.95
C ASN A 221 -19.21 -16.88 -19.02
N GLU A 222 -18.56 -15.73 -19.13
CA GLU A 222 -17.10 -15.67 -19.10
C GLU A 222 -16.55 -15.79 -17.68
N LYS A 223 -15.46 -16.56 -17.54
CA LYS A 223 -14.75 -16.73 -16.27
C LYS A 223 -13.85 -15.52 -16.01
N ALA A 224 -14.47 -14.36 -15.84
CA ALA A 224 -13.78 -13.10 -15.57
C ALA A 224 -14.26 -12.47 -14.26
N VAL A 225 -13.32 -11.91 -13.50
CA VAL A 225 -13.57 -11.08 -12.34
C VAL A 225 -12.94 -9.71 -12.55
N PHE A 226 -13.61 -8.70 -12.03
CA PHE A 226 -13.25 -7.31 -12.19
C PHE A 226 -13.01 -6.71 -10.82
N ILE A 227 -11.82 -6.16 -10.60
CA ILE A 227 -11.48 -5.57 -9.31
C ILE A 227 -11.38 -4.07 -9.50
N MET A 228 -12.23 -3.36 -8.79
CA MET A 228 -12.38 -1.93 -8.90
C MET A 228 -12.69 -1.33 -7.53
N TRP A 229 -12.65 -0.01 -7.46
CA TRP A 229 -13.02 0.75 -6.25
C TRP A 229 -14.22 1.66 -6.51
N GLU A 230 -14.72 2.29 -5.44
CA GLU A 230 -15.82 3.23 -5.54
C GLU A 230 -15.45 4.46 -6.40
N PRO A 231 -16.38 4.98 -7.23
CA PRO A 231 -17.80 4.62 -7.33
C PRO A 231 -18.13 3.48 -8.30
N TYR A 232 -17.14 2.84 -8.93
CA TYR A 232 -17.36 1.80 -9.95
C TYR A 232 -17.95 0.52 -9.38
N VAL A 233 -17.62 0.17 -8.13
CA VAL A 233 -18.21 -0.98 -7.41
C VAL A 233 -19.73 -0.82 -7.31
N SER A 234 -20.19 0.31 -6.78
CA SER A 234 -21.63 0.60 -6.65
C SER A 234 -22.33 0.60 -8.01
N ARG A 235 -21.70 1.16 -9.04
CA ARG A 235 -22.25 1.18 -10.42
C ARG A 235 -22.38 -0.24 -11.00
N ALA A 236 -21.35 -1.09 -10.80
CA ALA A 236 -21.37 -2.45 -11.31
C ALA A 236 -22.43 -3.32 -10.59
N LEU A 237 -22.61 -3.13 -9.28
CA LEU A 237 -23.56 -3.88 -8.47
C LEU A 237 -25.02 -3.47 -8.67
N GLN A 238 -25.32 -2.38 -9.41
CA GLN A 238 -26.67 -2.10 -9.91
C GLN A 238 -27.16 -3.20 -10.87
N ASN A 239 -26.26 -3.94 -11.51
CA ASN A 239 -26.63 -5.10 -12.32
C ASN A 239 -26.77 -6.33 -11.41
N GLU A 240 -28.02 -6.76 -11.18
CA GLU A 240 -28.37 -7.88 -10.28
C GLU A 240 -27.73 -9.24 -10.66
N ASN A 241 -27.22 -9.39 -11.88
CA ASN A 241 -26.52 -10.61 -12.31
C ASN A 241 -25.10 -10.72 -11.76
N TYR A 242 -24.56 -9.66 -11.19
CA TYR A 242 -23.24 -9.59 -10.59
C TYR A 242 -23.32 -9.52 -9.06
N ARG A 243 -22.23 -9.85 -8.42
CA ARG A 243 -22.06 -9.75 -6.97
C ARG A 243 -20.63 -9.35 -6.63
N SER A 244 -20.46 -8.78 -5.46
CA SER A 244 -19.16 -8.78 -4.80
C SER A 244 -18.85 -10.20 -4.34
N ILE A 245 -17.75 -10.78 -4.82
CA ILE A 245 -17.25 -12.08 -4.37
C ILE A 245 -16.53 -11.91 -3.05
N ILE A 246 -15.77 -10.84 -2.94
CA ILE A 246 -15.07 -10.38 -1.75
C ILE A 246 -14.73 -8.90 -1.90
N ASP A 247 -14.67 -8.20 -0.78
CA ASP A 247 -14.22 -6.80 -0.69
C ASP A 247 -13.23 -6.61 0.46
N THR A 248 -12.61 -5.45 0.52
CA THR A 248 -11.57 -5.12 1.51
C THR A 248 -12.09 -4.96 2.94
N SER A 249 -13.41 -4.97 3.19
CA SER A 249 -13.97 -5.00 4.55
C SER A 249 -13.74 -6.34 5.27
N LYS A 250 -13.44 -7.40 4.51
CA LYS A 250 -13.34 -8.77 5.03
C LYS A 250 -12.00 -9.10 5.67
N PHE A 251 -10.97 -8.30 5.37
CA PHE A 251 -9.64 -8.46 5.94
C PHE A 251 -9.05 -7.09 6.31
N ARG A 252 -7.90 -7.08 6.96
CA ARG A 252 -7.22 -5.86 7.41
C ARG A 252 -5.69 -5.99 7.33
N GLY A 253 -5.02 -4.82 7.30
CA GLY A 253 -3.57 -4.72 7.32
C GLY A 253 -2.88 -5.06 6.00
N TYR A 254 -3.63 -5.16 4.87
CA TYR A 254 -3.06 -5.45 3.55
C TYR A 254 -3.11 -4.26 2.59
N ILE A 255 -4.12 -3.41 2.70
CA ILE A 255 -4.23 -2.20 1.89
C ILE A 255 -4.21 -1.02 2.84
N VAL A 256 -3.01 -0.55 3.13
CA VAL A 256 -2.72 0.47 4.13
C VAL A 256 -1.94 1.58 3.45
N ASP A 257 -2.45 2.81 3.57
CA ASP A 257 -1.84 3.99 3.02
C ASP A 257 -0.96 4.70 4.06
N VAL A 258 0.22 5.11 3.61
CA VAL A 258 1.27 5.65 4.47
C VAL A 258 1.83 6.95 3.90
N VAL A 259 2.30 7.84 4.78
CA VAL A 259 3.17 8.95 4.39
C VAL A 259 4.61 8.45 4.39
N VAL A 260 5.30 8.69 3.29
CA VAL A 260 6.69 8.33 3.06
C VAL A 260 7.51 9.60 2.90
N ALA A 261 8.68 9.64 3.52
CA ALA A 261 9.62 10.76 3.41
C ALA A 261 10.95 10.31 2.78
N ASN A 262 11.56 11.18 1.98
CA ASN A 262 12.95 11.03 1.59
C ASN A 262 13.83 11.08 2.85
N ARG A 263 14.78 10.14 3.00
CA ARG A 263 15.60 10.03 4.22
C ARG A 263 16.48 11.23 4.47
N GLU A 264 17.10 11.79 3.44
CA GLU A 264 17.95 12.97 3.60
C GLU A 264 17.13 14.21 3.98
N TYR A 265 15.93 14.36 3.38
CA TYR A 265 15.01 15.42 3.74
C TYR A 265 14.57 15.29 5.19
N LEU A 266 14.17 14.08 5.63
CA LEU A 266 13.76 13.81 7.00
C LEU A 266 14.84 14.18 8.00
N VAL A 267 16.08 13.74 7.79
CA VAL A 267 17.21 14.07 8.69
C VAL A 267 17.45 15.58 8.81
N LYS A 268 17.33 16.31 7.70
CA LYS A 268 17.57 17.77 7.66
C LYS A 268 16.38 18.60 8.16
N ASN A 269 15.15 18.05 8.08
CA ASN A 269 13.89 18.78 8.29
C ASN A 269 12.90 18.00 9.18
N GLU A 270 13.40 17.25 10.16
CA GLU A 270 12.56 16.38 11.00
C GLU A 270 11.40 17.16 11.67
N GLN A 271 11.64 18.40 12.11
CA GLN A 271 10.61 19.23 12.72
C GLN A 271 9.51 19.63 11.71
N VAL A 272 9.86 19.82 10.44
CA VAL A 272 8.87 20.10 9.37
C VAL A 272 7.99 18.87 9.15
N VAL A 273 8.60 17.69 9.06
CA VAL A 273 7.87 16.41 8.92
C VAL A 273 6.96 16.17 10.12
N LEU A 274 7.46 16.40 11.35
CA LEU A 274 6.65 16.29 12.58
C LEU A 274 5.43 17.23 12.53
N ASN A 275 5.62 18.49 12.16
CA ASN A 275 4.54 19.46 12.08
C ASN A 275 3.56 19.15 10.95
N TYR A 276 4.03 18.59 9.84
CA TYR A 276 3.18 18.10 8.75
C TYR A 276 2.26 16.96 9.24
N VAL A 277 2.81 15.97 9.93
CA VAL A 277 2.05 14.87 10.54
C VAL A 277 1.06 15.41 11.58
N LYS A 278 1.46 16.34 12.45
CA LYS A 278 0.54 17.02 13.38
C LYS A 278 -0.63 17.65 12.65
N SER A 279 -0.35 18.43 11.61
CA SER A 279 -1.38 19.12 10.82
C SER A 279 -2.39 18.13 10.22
N TYR A 280 -1.91 16.98 9.76
CA TYR A 280 -2.78 15.92 9.25
C TYR A 280 -3.67 15.33 10.35
N ARG A 281 -3.09 14.99 11.49
CA ARG A 281 -3.85 14.45 12.64
C ARG A 281 -4.89 15.43 13.17
N GLU A 282 -4.56 16.70 13.27
CA GLU A 282 -5.49 17.77 13.66
C GLU A 282 -6.63 17.93 12.64
N THR A 283 -6.31 17.80 11.35
CA THR A 283 -7.32 17.85 10.29
C THR A 283 -8.33 16.72 10.42
N LEU A 284 -7.86 15.49 10.57
CA LEU A 284 -8.73 14.33 10.78
C LEU A 284 -9.62 14.52 12.03
N PHE A 285 -9.05 14.98 13.13
CA PHE A 285 -9.80 15.23 14.35
C PHE A 285 -10.87 16.30 14.17
N LYS A 286 -10.55 17.43 13.52
CA LYS A 286 -11.50 18.51 13.26
C LYS A 286 -12.62 18.09 12.32
N ARG A 287 -12.31 17.27 11.31
CA ARG A 287 -13.24 16.87 10.25
C ARG A 287 -13.95 15.54 10.50
N ARG A 288 -13.69 14.85 11.64
CA ARG A 288 -14.19 13.50 11.93
C ARG A 288 -15.71 13.32 11.85
N ASN A 289 -16.48 14.39 12.01
CA ASN A 289 -17.95 14.36 12.01
C ASN A 289 -18.56 14.84 10.68
N ASP A 290 -17.75 15.26 9.72
CA ASP A 290 -18.19 15.80 8.42
C ASP A 290 -17.25 15.37 7.28
N MET A 291 -16.74 14.12 7.37
CA MET A 291 -15.85 13.54 6.35
C MET A 291 -16.53 13.43 4.99
N GLU A 292 -17.83 13.11 4.95
CA GLU A 292 -18.62 13.06 3.73
C GLU A 292 -18.58 14.40 2.99
N LYS A 293 -18.78 15.50 3.71
CA LYS A 293 -18.68 16.84 3.15
C LYS A 293 -17.27 17.13 2.65
N LEU A 294 -16.24 16.72 3.42
CA LEU A 294 -14.84 16.94 3.04
C LEU A 294 -14.51 16.24 1.72
N VAL A 295 -14.89 14.96 1.56
CA VAL A 295 -14.63 14.22 0.31
C VAL A 295 -15.46 14.72 -0.86
N MET A 296 -16.69 15.21 -0.64
CA MET A 296 -17.50 15.84 -1.68
C MET A 296 -16.90 17.16 -2.16
N ASP A 297 -16.43 17.99 -1.22
CA ASP A 297 -15.76 19.26 -1.54
C ASP A 297 -14.47 19.03 -2.35
N ASP A 298 -13.71 17.99 -1.99
CA ASP A 298 -12.50 17.59 -2.69
C ASP A 298 -12.80 17.06 -4.10
N ALA A 299 -13.74 16.11 -4.22
CA ALA A 299 -14.18 15.54 -5.49
C ALA A 299 -14.67 16.62 -6.47
N SER A 300 -15.40 17.61 -5.96
CA SER A 300 -15.87 18.76 -6.78
C SER A 300 -14.70 19.59 -7.29
N LYS A 301 -13.62 19.78 -6.50
CA LYS A 301 -12.44 20.56 -6.91
C LYS A 301 -11.63 19.84 -8.00
N ILE A 302 -11.58 18.51 -7.97
CA ILE A 302 -10.86 17.71 -8.97
C ILE A 302 -11.69 17.40 -10.21
N GLY A 303 -12.96 17.84 -10.26
CA GLY A 303 -13.84 17.71 -11.42
C GLY A 303 -14.62 16.40 -11.52
N ASP A 304 -14.64 15.58 -10.45
CA ASP A 304 -15.44 14.33 -10.35
C ASP A 304 -16.41 14.37 -9.16
N PRO A 305 -17.47 15.20 -9.21
CA PRO A 305 -18.35 15.43 -8.09
C PRO A 305 -19.10 14.15 -7.66
N LEU A 306 -19.17 13.92 -6.36
CA LEU A 306 -19.87 12.80 -5.74
C LEU A 306 -21.27 13.21 -5.30
N THR A 307 -22.23 12.27 -5.40
CA THR A 307 -23.51 12.37 -4.68
C THR A 307 -23.32 12.13 -3.19
N GLN A 308 -24.29 12.54 -2.36
CA GLN A 308 -24.26 12.28 -0.92
C GLN A 308 -24.12 10.78 -0.61
N GLU A 309 -24.88 9.92 -1.31
CA GLU A 309 -24.84 8.47 -1.15
C GLU A 309 -23.46 7.88 -1.49
N GLN A 310 -22.85 8.32 -2.59
CA GLN A 310 -21.50 7.91 -2.99
C GLN A 310 -20.46 8.33 -1.95
N ALA A 311 -20.55 9.56 -1.43
CA ALA A 311 -19.66 10.05 -0.38
C ALA A 311 -19.79 9.23 0.91
N GLU A 312 -21.02 8.88 1.33
CA GLU A 312 -21.28 8.03 2.49
C GLU A 312 -20.69 6.62 2.33
N GLN A 313 -20.84 6.00 1.16
CA GLN A 313 -20.25 4.68 0.89
C GLN A 313 -18.72 4.74 0.89
N LEU A 314 -18.16 5.76 0.26
CA LEU A 314 -16.72 6.00 0.23
C LEU A 314 -16.15 6.18 1.65
N VAL A 315 -16.78 7.03 2.47
CA VAL A 315 -16.35 7.27 3.86
C VAL A 315 -16.45 5.99 4.72
N LYS A 316 -17.48 5.16 4.50
CA LYS A 316 -17.57 3.84 5.14
C LYS A 316 -16.48 2.87 4.69
N GLY A 317 -16.03 2.99 3.46
CA GLY A 317 -15.00 2.15 2.84
C GLY A 317 -13.56 2.55 3.17
N ILE A 318 -13.33 3.66 3.85
CA ILE A 318 -12.01 4.16 4.23
C ILE A 318 -11.91 4.29 5.75
N TRP A 319 -10.90 3.67 6.34
CA TRP A 319 -10.62 3.79 7.76
C TRP A 319 -9.43 4.72 7.99
N TRP A 320 -9.65 6.04 7.97
CA TRP A 320 -8.63 7.00 8.39
C TRP A 320 -8.22 6.71 9.83
N LYS A 321 -6.93 6.44 10.03
CA LYS A 321 -6.41 6.10 11.35
C LYS A 321 -6.34 7.35 12.23
N ASN A 322 -6.91 7.27 13.43
CA ASN A 322 -6.78 8.34 14.40
C ASN A 322 -5.43 8.27 15.13
N THR A 323 -5.10 9.27 15.94
CA THR A 323 -3.82 9.37 16.62
C THR A 323 -3.52 8.18 17.53
N GLN A 324 -4.53 7.69 18.28
CA GLN A 324 -4.36 6.54 19.17
C GLN A 324 -4.13 5.24 18.41
N GLU A 325 -4.82 5.06 17.29
CA GLU A 325 -4.63 3.90 16.42
C GLU A 325 -3.21 3.89 15.83
N VAL A 326 -2.69 5.05 15.43
CA VAL A 326 -1.32 5.17 14.94
C VAL A 326 -0.30 4.87 16.04
N TYR A 327 -0.50 5.38 17.26
CA TYR A 327 0.35 5.01 18.40
C TYR A 327 0.36 3.50 18.61
N GLY A 328 -0.80 2.83 18.46
CA GLY A 328 -0.91 1.37 18.54
C GLY A 328 -0.17 0.66 17.42
N HIS A 329 -0.32 1.11 16.17
CA HIS A 329 0.37 0.52 15.01
C HIS A 329 1.88 0.67 15.06
N PHE A 330 2.41 1.71 15.73
CA PHE A 330 3.85 1.88 15.98
C PHE A 330 4.31 1.29 17.32
N GLY A 331 3.44 0.58 18.05
CA GLY A 331 3.81 -0.16 19.27
C GLY A 331 3.92 0.69 20.54
N PHE A 332 3.50 1.97 20.52
CA PHE A 332 3.57 2.85 21.69
C PHE A 332 2.38 2.69 22.65
N THR A 333 1.29 2.09 22.21
CA THR A 333 0.14 1.71 23.04
C THR A 333 -0.14 0.22 22.88
N SER A 334 -0.41 -0.48 23.97
CA SER A 334 -0.63 -1.93 23.98
C SER A 334 -2.10 -2.29 24.22
N GLY A 335 -2.49 -3.53 23.90
CA GLY A 335 -3.73 -4.14 24.37
C GLY A 335 -4.97 -3.95 23.49
N HIS A 336 -4.85 -3.45 22.25
CA HIS A 336 -6.00 -3.12 21.41
C HIS A 336 -6.19 -4.02 20.18
N GLY A 337 -5.39 -5.08 20.01
CA GLY A 337 -5.48 -6.00 18.87
C GLY A 337 -5.14 -5.34 17.52
N LEU A 338 -4.48 -4.18 17.54
CA LEU A 338 -3.96 -3.54 16.34
C LEU A 338 -2.70 -4.25 15.88
N GLN A 339 -2.57 -4.45 14.56
CA GLN A 339 -1.35 -4.99 13.97
C GLN A 339 -0.23 -3.95 14.06
N HIS A 340 0.98 -4.40 14.40
CA HIS A 340 2.17 -3.56 14.32
C HIS A 340 2.54 -3.31 12.85
N ILE A 341 3.11 -2.14 12.54
CA ILE A 341 3.50 -1.78 11.17
C ILE A 341 4.46 -2.80 10.54
N GLU A 342 5.35 -3.40 11.32
CA GLU A 342 6.24 -4.48 10.84
C GLU A 342 5.48 -5.72 10.38
N GLU A 343 4.40 -6.07 11.07
CA GLU A 343 3.55 -7.20 10.69
C GLU A 343 2.81 -6.90 9.38
N MET A 344 2.31 -5.67 9.22
CA MET A 344 1.66 -5.24 7.97
C MET A 344 2.65 -5.31 6.80
N ILE A 345 3.85 -4.73 6.95
CA ILE A 345 4.91 -4.76 5.94
C ILE A 345 5.25 -6.21 5.58
N ARG A 346 5.47 -7.07 6.58
CA ARG A 346 5.82 -8.49 6.38
C ARG A 346 4.71 -9.25 5.66
N ASN A 347 3.45 -9.08 6.10
CA ASN A 347 2.31 -9.77 5.51
C ASN A 347 2.10 -9.38 4.05
N ILE A 348 2.22 -8.09 3.73
CA ILE A 348 2.10 -7.57 2.37
C ILE A 348 3.26 -8.09 1.50
N THR A 349 4.49 -8.01 2.00
CA THR A 349 5.68 -8.53 1.29
C THR A 349 5.53 -10.03 0.99
N ASP A 350 5.08 -10.80 1.96
CA ASP A 350 4.79 -12.23 1.81
C ASP A 350 3.77 -12.52 0.70
N VAL A 351 2.70 -11.73 0.63
CA VAL A 351 1.69 -11.82 -0.44
C VAL A 351 2.33 -11.53 -1.80
N LEU A 352 3.08 -10.45 -1.92
CA LEU A 352 3.72 -10.04 -3.19
C LEU A 352 4.73 -11.09 -3.68
N VAL A 353 5.56 -11.63 -2.80
CA VAL A 353 6.54 -12.67 -3.15
C VAL A 353 5.84 -13.99 -3.51
N LYS A 354 4.88 -14.45 -2.70
CA LYS A 354 4.15 -15.71 -2.93
C LYS A 354 3.31 -15.73 -4.19
N THR A 355 2.87 -14.56 -4.65
CA THR A 355 2.06 -14.41 -5.88
C THR A 355 2.87 -13.99 -7.09
N GLY A 356 4.19 -13.83 -6.97
CA GLY A 356 5.09 -13.50 -8.07
C GLY A 356 5.11 -12.02 -8.46
N ALA A 357 4.48 -11.12 -7.68
CA ALA A 357 4.51 -9.68 -7.95
C ALA A 357 5.93 -9.10 -7.82
N ILE A 358 6.69 -9.61 -6.87
CA ILE A 358 8.13 -9.35 -6.73
C ILE A 358 8.86 -10.67 -6.50
N PRO A 359 10.06 -10.85 -7.06
CA PRO A 359 10.85 -12.09 -6.88
C PRO A 359 11.36 -12.30 -5.46
N LYS A 360 11.62 -11.24 -4.71
CA LYS A 360 12.15 -11.28 -3.34
C LYS A 360 11.78 -10.05 -2.54
N ASP A 361 11.86 -10.17 -1.22
CA ASP A 361 11.68 -9.07 -0.27
C ASP A 361 12.76 -7.99 -0.45
N PRO A 362 12.40 -6.71 -0.72
CA PRO A 362 13.36 -5.61 -0.86
C PRO A 362 14.08 -5.29 0.46
N THR A 363 13.52 -5.69 1.61
CA THR A 363 14.11 -5.45 2.94
C THR A 363 14.96 -6.63 3.45
N ASN A 364 15.03 -7.74 2.68
CA ASN A 364 15.70 -8.97 3.07
C ASN A 364 15.25 -9.48 4.47
N GLY A 365 13.96 -9.40 4.77
CA GLY A 365 13.36 -9.84 6.04
C GLY A 365 13.49 -8.85 7.20
N GLN A 366 13.88 -7.61 6.93
CA GLN A 366 14.06 -6.56 7.92
C GLN A 366 13.07 -5.39 7.66
N PRO A 367 11.77 -5.53 7.99
CA PRO A 367 10.75 -4.50 7.73
C PRO A 367 11.05 -3.17 8.43
N ASN A 368 11.79 -3.19 9.53
CA ASN A 368 12.25 -2.00 10.24
C ASN A 368 13.14 -1.07 9.40
N LEU A 369 13.66 -1.54 8.27
CA LEU A 369 14.46 -0.70 7.37
C LEU A 369 13.63 0.32 6.58
N ILE A 370 12.31 0.17 6.48
CA ILE A 370 11.47 1.04 5.64
C ILE A 370 10.43 1.83 6.43
N TYR A 371 10.48 1.86 7.76
CA TYR A 371 9.71 2.82 8.56
C TYR A 371 10.61 3.51 9.60
N TYR A 372 10.19 4.69 10.01
CA TYR A 372 10.83 5.50 11.04
C TYR A 372 9.80 5.89 12.10
N ASP A 373 9.93 5.33 13.27
CA ASP A 373 9.00 5.55 14.38
C ASP A 373 9.24 6.87 15.15
N GLY A 374 10.38 7.54 14.94
CA GLY A 374 10.80 8.71 15.70
C GLY A 374 9.80 9.87 15.67
N ILE A 375 9.09 10.08 14.55
CA ILE A 375 8.04 11.12 14.45
C ILE A 375 6.87 10.78 15.40
N ILE A 376 6.35 9.58 15.33
CA ILE A 376 5.21 9.12 16.13
C ILE A 376 5.60 8.98 17.60
N LYS A 377 6.81 8.51 17.88
CA LYS A 377 7.40 8.43 19.22
C LYS A 377 7.44 9.81 19.91
N ARG A 378 7.94 10.84 19.22
CA ARG A 378 7.97 12.22 19.76
C ARG A 378 6.58 12.75 20.08
N LEU A 379 5.57 12.45 19.26
CA LEU A 379 4.18 12.81 19.53
C LEU A 379 3.69 12.10 20.80
N HIS A 380 3.89 10.80 20.88
CA HIS A 380 3.47 9.99 22.02
C HIS A 380 4.18 10.41 23.33
N GLU A 381 5.50 10.56 23.33
CA GLU A 381 6.28 10.96 24.52
C GLU A 381 5.92 12.37 25.02
N SER A 382 5.50 13.27 24.11
CA SER A 382 4.99 14.59 24.50
C SER A 382 3.52 14.57 24.94
N ASN A 383 2.89 13.40 25.02
CA ASN A 383 1.45 13.22 25.31
C ASN A 383 0.57 14.09 24.38
N TRP A 384 0.96 14.19 23.11
CA TRP A 384 0.28 15.05 22.16
C TRP A 384 -1.01 14.39 21.63
N HIS A 385 -2.09 15.16 21.61
CA HIS A 385 -3.39 14.80 21.06
C HIS A 385 -3.96 15.97 20.27
N PRO A 386 -4.67 15.74 19.15
CA PRO A 386 -5.21 16.81 18.31
C PRO A 386 -6.38 17.58 18.95
N GLY A 387 -6.91 17.13 20.09
CA GLY A 387 -8.05 17.73 20.78
C GLY A 387 -8.01 17.54 22.28
N PHE A 388 -9.14 17.84 22.95
CA PHE A 388 -9.28 17.62 24.39
C PHE A 388 -9.52 16.14 24.69
N GLY A 389 -8.57 15.48 25.35
CA GLY A 389 -8.62 14.07 25.70
C GLY A 389 -8.14 13.14 24.59
N HIS A 390 -8.10 11.86 24.92
CA HIS A 390 -7.64 10.82 24.01
C HIS A 390 -8.75 10.39 23.04
N GLU A 391 -8.43 10.28 21.75
CA GLU A 391 -9.30 9.60 20.80
C GLU A 391 -9.41 8.11 21.19
N GLN A 392 -10.55 7.50 20.89
CA GLN A 392 -10.73 6.09 21.16
C GLN A 392 -10.27 5.23 19.96
N ILE A 393 -9.55 4.15 20.26
CA ILE A 393 -9.26 3.12 19.27
C ILE A 393 -10.57 2.42 18.89
N ARG A 394 -10.89 2.42 17.61
CA ARG A 394 -12.08 1.75 17.10
C ARG A 394 -11.90 0.25 17.20
N ARG A 395 -12.91 -0.42 17.76
CA ARG A 395 -12.95 -1.88 17.86
C ARG A 395 -13.81 -2.45 16.75
N GLU A 396 -13.35 -3.51 16.12
CA GLU A 396 -14.20 -4.28 15.22
C GLU A 396 -15.30 -5.00 15.99
N LYS A 397 -16.42 -5.24 15.29
CA LYS A 397 -17.51 -6.05 15.86
C LYS A 397 -17.00 -7.47 16.06
N THR A 398 -17.12 -7.96 17.29
CA THR A 398 -16.86 -9.37 17.59
C THR A 398 -17.94 -10.22 16.95
N LEU A 399 -17.55 -11.32 16.32
CA LEU A 399 -18.51 -12.31 15.82
C LEU A 399 -19.34 -12.89 16.96
N LEU A 400 -20.64 -13.04 16.75
CA LEU A 400 -21.55 -13.59 17.74
C LEU A 400 -21.36 -15.12 17.86
N ALA A 401 -21.65 -15.66 19.04
CA ALA A 401 -21.73 -17.11 19.19
C ALA A 401 -22.91 -17.65 18.38
N LEU A 402 -22.68 -18.68 17.59
CA LEU A 402 -23.69 -19.32 16.76
C LEU A 402 -24.27 -20.56 17.46
N THR A 403 -25.55 -20.82 17.23
CA THR A 403 -26.21 -22.09 17.53
C THR A 403 -25.73 -23.18 16.53
N ASP A 404 -26.03 -24.45 16.83
CA ASP A 404 -25.69 -25.56 15.92
C ASP A 404 -26.31 -25.39 14.53
N THR A 405 -27.57 -24.97 14.46
CA THR A 405 -28.28 -24.74 13.20
C THR A 405 -27.64 -23.60 12.39
N GLU A 406 -27.20 -22.52 13.05
CA GLU A 406 -26.52 -21.41 12.37
C GLU A 406 -25.15 -21.83 11.84
N TRP A 407 -24.39 -22.66 12.58
CA TRP A 407 -23.15 -23.24 12.09
C TRP A 407 -23.34 -24.08 10.82
N ASP A 408 -24.42 -24.87 10.79
CA ASP A 408 -24.75 -25.73 9.63
C ASP A 408 -25.25 -24.92 8.42
N SER A 409 -25.80 -23.72 8.67
CA SER A 409 -26.30 -22.80 7.65
C SER A 409 -25.26 -21.82 7.12
N LEU A 410 -24.03 -21.80 7.66
CA LEU A 410 -22.98 -20.93 7.17
C LEU A 410 -22.70 -21.13 5.68
N ILE A 411 -22.64 -20.03 4.94
CA ILE A 411 -22.26 -20.03 3.53
C ILE A 411 -20.75 -20.14 3.46
N PRO A 412 -20.19 -21.17 2.80
CA PRO A 412 -18.76 -21.28 2.57
C PRO A 412 -18.25 -20.13 1.68
N VAL A 413 -17.30 -19.36 2.19
CA VAL A 413 -16.63 -18.29 1.46
C VAL A 413 -15.50 -18.85 0.60
N GLY A 414 -14.68 -19.73 1.15
CA GLY A 414 -13.59 -20.38 0.45
C GLY A 414 -12.71 -21.21 1.37
N THR A 415 -11.94 -22.11 0.75
CA THR A 415 -11.02 -23.01 1.45
C THR A 415 -9.66 -22.32 1.62
N TRP A 416 -9.19 -22.23 2.88
CA TRP A 416 -7.92 -21.61 3.23
C TRP A 416 -6.72 -22.41 2.71
N LYS A 417 -5.71 -21.73 2.20
CA LYS A 417 -4.48 -22.34 1.71
C LYS A 417 -3.53 -22.64 2.87
N ILE A 418 -3.53 -23.88 3.31
CA ILE A 418 -2.59 -24.38 4.31
C ILE A 418 -1.98 -25.68 3.81
N GLU A 419 -0.72 -25.93 4.13
CA GLU A 419 -0.13 -27.24 3.88
C GLU A 419 -0.79 -28.30 4.74
N ASN A 420 -0.93 -29.52 4.21
CA ASN A 420 -1.57 -30.62 4.92
C ASN A 420 -0.98 -30.84 6.31
N LEU A 421 -1.86 -30.90 7.29
CA LEU A 421 -1.47 -31.28 8.65
C LEU A 421 -1.08 -32.75 8.69
N THR A 422 -0.07 -33.06 9.48
CA THR A 422 0.37 -34.42 9.74
C THR A 422 0.09 -34.79 11.19
N PHE A 423 -0.32 -36.04 11.40
CA PHE A 423 -0.65 -36.59 12.71
C PHE A 423 0.23 -37.80 12.99
N ARG A 424 0.37 -38.18 14.23
CA ARG A 424 1.00 -39.46 14.59
C ARG A 424 0.14 -40.59 14.03
N ARG A 425 0.79 -41.65 13.51
CA ARG A 425 0.11 -42.74 12.83
C ARG A 425 -1.00 -43.34 13.72
N GLY A 426 -2.20 -43.44 13.14
CA GLY A 426 -3.36 -44.02 13.82
C GLY A 426 -3.98 -43.16 14.94
N THR A 427 -3.57 -41.89 15.09
CA THR A 427 -4.05 -41.01 16.15
C THR A 427 -4.51 -39.66 15.62
N SER A 428 -5.13 -38.85 16.49
CA SER A 428 -5.45 -37.42 16.28
C SER A 428 -4.36 -36.47 16.79
N SER A 429 -3.26 -36.99 17.37
CA SER A 429 -2.17 -36.16 17.91
C SER A 429 -1.41 -35.47 16.79
N LEU A 430 -1.35 -34.13 16.82
CA LEU A 430 -0.60 -33.30 15.87
C LEU A 430 0.90 -33.61 15.92
N SER A 431 1.54 -33.63 14.75
CA SER A 431 2.99 -33.69 14.68
C SER A 431 3.63 -32.32 15.00
N ARG A 432 4.90 -32.32 15.38
CA ARG A 432 5.64 -31.06 15.66
C ARG A 432 5.58 -30.07 14.49
N ARG A 433 5.64 -30.56 13.25
CA ARG A 433 5.57 -29.75 12.03
C ARG A 433 4.21 -29.07 11.86
N SER A 434 3.12 -29.73 12.30
CA SER A 434 1.77 -29.20 12.19
C SER A 434 1.52 -28.02 13.13
N TYR A 435 2.21 -27.97 14.28
CA TYR A 435 2.08 -26.82 15.19
C TYR A 435 2.59 -25.51 14.55
N GLY A 436 3.70 -25.54 13.81
CA GLY A 436 4.18 -24.36 13.08
C GLY A 436 3.16 -23.85 12.09
N LYS A 437 2.57 -24.76 11.28
CA LYS A 437 1.52 -24.41 10.30
C LYS A 437 0.28 -23.80 10.94
N LEU A 438 -0.12 -24.31 12.10
CA LEU A 438 -1.28 -23.79 12.85
C LEU A 438 -0.98 -22.45 13.53
N ASN A 439 0.28 -22.20 13.95
CA ASN A 439 0.69 -20.88 14.42
C ASN A 439 0.56 -19.83 13.30
N ASP A 440 1.13 -20.13 12.12
CA ASP A 440 1.01 -19.24 10.94
C ASP A 440 -0.46 -19.01 10.56
N LEU A 441 -1.30 -20.04 10.67
CA LEU A 441 -2.74 -19.90 10.43
C LEU A 441 -3.40 -19.00 11.47
N ALA A 442 -3.06 -19.16 12.77
CA ALA A 442 -3.65 -18.33 13.83
C ALA A 442 -3.32 -16.85 13.64
N GLU A 443 -2.07 -16.52 13.30
CA GLU A 443 -1.66 -15.15 13.00
C GLU A 443 -2.47 -14.57 11.83
N LYS A 444 -2.58 -15.32 10.73
CA LYS A 444 -3.33 -14.88 9.56
C LYS A 444 -4.83 -14.74 9.82
N LEU A 445 -5.43 -15.62 10.61
CA LEU A 445 -6.86 -15.52 10.94
C LEU A 445 -7.20 -14.23 11.68
N ASN A 446 -6.25 -13.62 12.39
CA ASN A 446 -6.45 -12.31 13.02
C ASN A 446 -6.58 -11.18 11.99
N THR A 447 -6.08 -11.36 10.78
CA THR A 447 -6.28 -10.40 9.68
C THR A 447 -7.60 -10.58 8.94
N TRP A 448 -8.40 -11.61 9.26
CA TRP A 448 -9.70 -11.93 8.65
C TRP A 448 -10.83 -11.97 9.68
N PRO A 449 -11.08 -10.91 10.45
CA PRO A 449 -11.91 -10.94 11.65
C PRO A 449 -13.40 -11.18 11.37
N GLN A 450 -13.87 -11.03 10.13
CA GLN A 450 -15.28 -11.05 9.73
C GLN A 450 -15.82 -12.45 9.42
N TYR A 451 -15.01 -13.50 9.53
CA TYR A 451 -15.40 -14.85 9.14
C TYR A 451 -15.34 -15.85 10.31
N TYR A 452 -16.26 -16.80 10.28
CA TYR A 452 -16.18 -18.03 11.07
C TYR A 452 -15.24 -19.02 10.40
N LEU A 453 -14.59 -19.88 11.18
CA LEU A 453 -13.68 -20.91 10.69
C LEU A 453 -14.26 -22.29 10.94
N ILE A 454 -14.53 -23.02 9.87
CA ILE A 454 -14.92 -24.42 9.89
C ILE A 454 -13.66 -25.25 9.68
N VAL A 455 -13.33 -26.13 10.62
CA VAL A 455 -12.22 -27.09 10.50
C VAL A 455 -12.83 -28.43 10.15
N GLU A 456 -12.67 -28.84 8.88
CA GLU A 456 -13.31 -30.02 8.33
C GLU A 456 -12.33 -31.19 8.24
N GLY A 457 -12.61 -32.24 9.03
CA GLY A 457 -11.89 -33.51 8.95
C GLY A 457 -12.45 -34.41 7.83
N LYS A 458 -11.62 -34.73 6.83
CA LYS A 458 -12.00 -35.63 5.74
C LYS A 458 -11.54 -37.07 6.03
N ALA A 459 -12.44 -38.02 5.88
CA ALA A 459 -12.19 -39.44 6.07
C ALA A 459 -12.07 -40.18 4.74
N THR A 460 -11.25 -41.26 4.70
CA THR A 460 -11.18 -42.13 3.54
C THR A 460 -12.38 -43.10 3.48
N LYS A 461 -12.78 -43.44 2.25
CA LYS A 461 -13.79 -44.49 1.97
C LYS A 461 -13.27 -45.91 2.18
N ASN A 462 -11.95 -46.07 2.28
CA ASN A 462 -11.29 -47.37 2.37
C ASN A 462 -11.23 -47.85 3.83
N GLY A 463 -11.60 -49.09 4.08
CA GLY A 463 -11.58 -49.71 5.42
C GLY A 463 -12.85 -49.44 6.21
N ASP A 464 -12.71 -49.42 7.54
CA ASP A 464 -13.83 -49.13 8.44
C ASP A 464 -14.20 -47.64 8.38
N VAL A 465 -15.34 -47.36 7.75
CA VAL A 465 -15.78 -45.97 7.48
C VAL A 465 -16.09 -45.21 8.78
N GLU A 466 -16.71 -45.88 9.77
CA GLU A 466 -17.07 -45.22 11.01
C GLU A 466 -15.85 -44.89 11.87
N ALA A 467 -14.90 -45.83 11.95
CA ALA A 467 -13.60 -45.54 12.60
C ALA A 467 -12.84 -44.43 11.87
N ASN A 468 -12.88 -44.38 10.54
CA ASN A 468 -12.27 -43.32 9.76
C ASN A 468 -12.91 -41.93 10.00
N LYS A 469 -14.24 -41.88 10.09
CA LYS A 469 -14.99 -40.65 10.44
C LYS A 469 -14.63 -40.17 11.85
N GLN A 470 -14.54 -41.08 12.81
CA GLN A 470 -14.17 -40.74 14.19
C GLN A 470 -12.76 -40.14 14.24
N ILE A 471 -11.77 -40.77 13.59
CA ILE A 471 -10.41 -40.24 13.51
C ILE A 471 -10.38 -38.87 12.80
N ALA A 472 -11.19 -38.69 11.76
CA ALA A 472 -11.26 -37.40 11.06
C ALA A 472 -11.85 -36.30 11.96
N SER A 473 -12.91 -36.62 12.72
CA SER A 473 -13.51 -35.73 13.73
C SER A 473 -12.47 -35.35 14.79
N ASP A 474 -11.81 -36.35 15.38
CA ASP A 474 -10.82 -36.11 16.45
C ASP A 474 -9.63 -35.28 15.97
N ARG A 475 -9.21 -35.43 14.71
CA ARG A 475 -8.13 -34.64 14.08
C ARG A 475 -8.57 -33.19 13.87
N ALA A 476 -9.79 -32.99 13.38
CA ALA A 476 -10.33 -31.63 13.24
C ALA A 476 -10.44 -30.94 14.60
N GLN A 477 -10.94 -31.67 15.62
CA GLN A 477 -11.04 -31.15 16.98
C GLN A 477 -9.65 -30.81 17.58
N SER A 478 -8.65 -31.66 17.37
CA SER A 478 -7.28 -31.36 17.84
C SER A 478 -6.69 -30.09 17.22
N ALA A 479 -7.04 -29.79 15.95
CA ALA A 479 -6.63 -28.54 15.32
C ALA A 479 -7.40 -27.33 15.88
N VAL A 480 -8.70 -27.47 16.15
CA VAL A 480 -9.54 -26.44 16.80
C VAL A 480 -9.01 -26.12 18.19
N ASP A 481 -8.78 -27.14 19.03
CA ASP A 481 -8.29 -26.96 20.40
C ASP A 481 -6.96 -26.21 20.41
N TYR A 482 -6.07 -26.56 19.48
CA TYR A 482 -4.80 -25.87 19.35
C TYR A 482 -4.96 -24.40 18.93
N LEU A 483 -5.81 -24.09 17.95
CA LEU A 483 -6.06 -22.72 17.51
C LEU A 483 -6.69 -21.87 18.62
N ILE A 484 -7.61 -22.45 19.41
CA ILE A 484 -8.17 -21.78 20.60
C ILE A 484 -7.05 -21.50 21.61
N SER A 485 -6.15 -22.43 21.85
CA SER A 485 -4.98 -22.22 22.73
C SER A 485 -4.05 -21.12 22.27
N LYS A 486 -4.12 -20.74 20.97
CA LYS A 486 -3.38 -19.63 20.36
C LYS A 486 -4.17 -18.32 20.30
N GLY A 487 -5.32 -18.26 20.98
CA GLY A 487 -6.12 -17.04 21.11
C GLY A 487 -7.21 -16.85 20.07
N ILE A 488 -7.49 -17.84 19.22
CA ILE A 488 -8.67 -17.79 18.35
C ILE A 488 -9.91 -17.97 19.22
N ASP A 489 -10.90 -17.06 19.09
CA ASP A 489 -12.13 -17.10 19.85
C ASP A 489 -12.88 -18.40 19.57
N LYS A 490 -13.25 -19.13 20.65
CA LYS A 490 -14.02 -20.39 20.57
C LYS A 490 -15.36 -20.24 19.86
N ASN A 491 -15.97 -19.06 19.93
CA ASN A 491 -17.23 -18.75 19.26
C ASN A 491 -17.09 -18.58 17.75
N ARG A 492 -15.85 -18.48 17.27
CA ARG A 492 -15.50 -18.23 15.87
C ARG A 492 -15.08 -19.50 15.14
N ILE A 493 -14.80 -20.61 15.84
CA ILE A 493 -14.20 -21.79 15.27
C ILE A 493 -14.95 -23.05 15.66
N ARG A 494 -15.15 -23.99 14.70
CA ARG A 494 -15.82 -25.27 14.95
C ARG A 494 -15.24 -26.39 14.09
N ALA A 495 -15.10 -27.58 14.68
CA ALA A 495 -14.79 -28.82 13.98
C ALA A 495 -16.05 -29.43 13.38
N ARG A 496 -15.95 -30.02 12.20
CA ARG A 496 -16.98 -30.90 11.61
C ARG A 496 -16.35 -32.04 10.82
N VAL A 497 -17.13 -33.10 10.59
CA VAL A 497 -16.76 -34.19 9.66
C VAL A 497 -17.24 -33.84 8.26
N GLY A 498 -16.32 -33.88 7.30
CA GLY A 498 -16.61 -33.64 5.88
C GLY A 498 -17.02 -34.89 5.14
N GLN A 499 -17.22 -34.74 3.83
CA GLN A 499 -17.55 -35.84 2.96
C GLN A 499 -16.41 -36.86 2.86
N LEU A 500 -16.76 -38.14 2.69
CA LEU A 500 -15.82 -39.22 2.46
C LEU A 500 -15.04 -39.00 1.15
N GLY A 501 -13.73 -39.10 1.21
CA GLY A 501 -12.82 -38.89 0.09
C GLY A 501 -11.90 -40.09 -0.18
N ASN A 502 -10.86 -39.87 -0.96
CA ASN A 502 -9.83 -40.87 -1.25
C ASN A 502 -8.65 -40.82 -0.28
N SER A 503 -8.58 -39.78 0.53
CA SER A 503 -7.52 -39.57 1.52
C SER A 503 -8.08 -38.91 2.79
N THR A 504 -7.36 -39.05 3.90
CA THR A 504 -7.63 -38.32 5.15
C THR A 504 -6.88 -36.99 5.14
N SER A 505 -7.59 -35.89 5.40
CA SER A 505 -7.02 -34.55 5.51
C SER A 505 -7.82 -33.70 6.50
N VAL A 506 -7.27 -32.56 6.89
CA VAL A 506 -8.01 -31.51 7.59
C VAL A 506 -7.98 -30.27 6.70
N GLU A 507 -9.15 -29.73 6.39
CA GLU A 507 -9.31 -28.50 5.62
C GLU A 507 -9.89 -27.39 6.50
N PHE A 508 -9.56 -26.14 6.16
CA PHE A 508 -9.96 -24.94 6.87
C PHE A 508 -10.80 -24.08 5.92
N ILE A 509 -12.07 -23.91 6.26
CA ILE A 509 -13.05 -23.24 5.40
C ILE A 509 -13.56 -22.01 6.13
N LEU A 510 -13.44 -20.85 5.50
CA LEU A 510 -14.09 -19.64 6.00
C LEU A 510 -15.57 -19.67 5.66
N GLY A 511 -16.40 -19.25 6.61
CA GLY A 511 -17.85 -19.19 6.47
C GLY A 511 -18.40 -17.85 6.94
N GLU A 512 -19.52 -17.43 6.34
CA GLU A 512 -20.27 -16.25 6.75
C GLU A 512 -21.76 -16.58 6.89
N GLN A 513 -22.47 -15.80 7.73
CA GLN A 513 -23.92 -15.91 7.83
C GLN A 513 -24.59 -15.36 6.55
N SER A 514 -25.69 -15.96 6.13
CA SER A 514 -26.56 -15.34 5.12
C SER A 514 -27.32 -14.20 5.76
N TYR A 515 -27.19 -13.00 5.21
CA TYR A 515 -27.99 -11.84 5.59
C TYR A 515 -29.29 -11.77 4.80
#